data_b5c71283cb69f59903fe25d1efd96329
#
_entry.id   b5c71283cb69f59903fe25d1efd96329
#
_cell.length_a   1.000
_cell.length_b   1.000
_cell.length_c   1.000
_cell.angle_alpha   90.00
_cell.angle_beta   90.00
_cell.angle_gamma   90.00
#
_symmetry.space_group_name_H-M   'P 1'
#
loop_
_entity.id
_entity.type
_entity.pdbx_description
1 polymer ?
#
loop_
_entity_poly.entity_id
_entity_poly.type
_entity_poly.pdbx_seq_one_letter_code
_entity_poly.pdbx_strand_id
1 'polypeptide(L)'
;MALTPAYDAFAAGFDAGHNQIVYTRLAADLDTPVSLMLKLTGAAENAFVLESVTGGEVRGRYSIIGMKPDLIWKCQGETSAVNRSARYDNDAFQPMDGNPLDALRDLIAESKIDLPDDLPQAAAGLFGYLGYDTVRLVEHLPDVNPDPLGLPDAVMLRPSVVAVLDGVKGEVTVVSPAWVNDGQSARAAYAQAAERVMDAVRDLERAMPRETRDLGEASVSDEPVSNFTHQAYLEAVEKARDYIRAGDIFQVVPSQRWSQTFPQPPFSLYRSLRRTNPSPFMFYFNFGGFQVIGASPEILVRVFGNEVTIRPIAGTRPRGATPEEDRALEADLLADQKELAEHLMLLDLGRNDVGRVAKIGTVRPTEEFIVERYSHVMHIVSNVVGELAPGKDALDAFFAGMPAGTVSGAPKVRAMQIIDELEPEKRGVYGGGVGYFSAGGDMDMCIALRTAVVKDQTLYIQAGGGVVYDSDPQSEYMETMHKSGAIRRAAEDAARFGGGNG
;
A
#
# COMPACT_ATOMS: atom_id res chain seq x y z
N MET A 1 -7.22 -14.07 -31.18
CA MET A 1 -7.40 -13.35 -29.92
C MET A 1 -8.56 -12.37 -30.07
N ALA A 2 -9.55 -12.41 -29.20
CA ALA A 2 -10.71 -11.53 -29.27
C ALA A 2 -10.58 -10.39 -28.26
N LEU A 3 -10.84 -9.15 -28.68
CA LEU A 3 -10.93 -7.99 -27.78
C LEU A 3 -12.38 -7.89 -27.27
N THR A 4 -12.52 -7.52 -26.01
CA THR A 4 -13.81 -7.31 -25.33
C THR A 4 -13.85 -5.89 -24.77
N PRO A 5 -14.97 -5.15 -24.91
CA PRO A 5 -16.13 -5.47 -25.74
C PRO A 5 -15.84 -5.38 -27.23
N ALA A 6 -16.78 -5.86 -28.06
CA ALA A 6 -16.77 -5.56 -29.51
C ALA A 6 -16.98 -4.06 -29.75
N TYR A 7 -16.48 -3.55 -30.88
CA TYR A 7 -16.49 -2.12 -31.18
C TYR A 7 -17.89 -1.47 -31.03
N ASP A 8 -18.94 -2.11 -31.52
CA ASP A 8 -20.28 -1.51 -31.47
C ASP A 8 -20.81 -1.29 -30.06
N ALA A 9 -20.52 -2.24 -29.14
CA ALA A 9 -20.89 -2.11 -27.75
C ALA A 9 -20.05 -1.04 -27.05
N PHE A 10 -18.72 -0.97 -27.33
CA PHE A 10 -17.84 0.09 -26.84
C PHE A 10 -18.32 1.47 -27.31
N ALA A 11 -18.61 1.62 -28.64
CA ALA A 11 -18.99 2.89 -29.21
C ALA A 11 -20.30 3.41 -28.62
N ALA A 12 -21.29 2.54 -28.40
CA ALA A 12 -22.57 2.92 -27.80
C ALA A 12 -22.39 3.57 -26.41
N GLY A 13 -21.52 3.02 -25.57
CA GLY A 13 -21.22 3.59 -24.25
C GLY A 13 -20.37 4.87 -24.33
N PHE A 14 -19.36 4.88 -25.18
CA PHE A 14 -18.44 6.01 -25.33
C PHE A 14 -19.16 7.24 -25.92
N ASP A 15 -19.98 7.07 -26.95
CA ASP A 15 -20.76 8.15 -27.57
C ASP A 15 -21.88 8.67 -26.63
N ALA A 16 -22.28 7.87 -25.63
CA ALA A 16 -23.16 8.29 -24.54
C ALA A 16 -22.43 9.08 -23.44
N GLY A 17 -21.10 9.27 -23.54
CA GLY A 17 -20.32 10.02 -22.59
C GLY A 17 -19.77 9.17 -21.42
N HIS A 18 -19.79 7.85 -21.52
CA HIS A 18 -19.28 6.94 -20.48
C HIS A 18 -17.89 6.45 -20.84
N ASN A 19 -16.96 6.57 -19.89
CA ASN A 19 -15.63 5.94 -20.00
C ASN A 19 -15.78 4.43 -20.21
N GLN A 20 -14.89 3.85 -21.00
CA GLN A 20 -14.94 2.46 -21.40
C GLN A 20 -13.62 1.74 -21.11
N ILE A 21 -13.60 0.42 -21.27
CA ILE A 21 -12.38 -0.39 -21.27
C ILE A 21 -12.35 -1.28 -22.50
N VAL A 22 -11.13 -1.64 -22.92
CA VAL A 22 -10.88 -2.73 -23.88
C VAL A 22 -9.95 -3.72 -23.22
N TYR A 23 -10.27 -5.00 -23.27
CA TYR A 23 -9.45 -6.03 -22.65
C TYR A 23 -9.41 -7.35 -23.42
N THR A 24 -8.45 -8.19 -23.10
CA THR A 24 -8.36 -9.57 -23.57
C THR A 24 -7.84 -10.47 -22.47
N ARG A 25 -8.08 -11.79 -22.60
CA ARG A 25 -7.58 -12.81 -21.67
C ARG A 25 -6.67 -13.78 -22.39
N LEU A 26 -5.62 -14.22 -21.69
CA LEU A 26 -4.60 -15.14 -22.16
C LEU A 26 -4.32 -16.18 -21.09
N ALA A 27 -4.00 -17.40 -21.50
CA ALA A 27 -3.41 -18.37 -20.58
C ALA A 27 -2.03 -17.87 -20.09
N ALA A 28 -1.78 -17.97 -18.80
CA ALA A 28 -0.58 -17.48 -18.13
C ALA A 28 -0.13 -18.44 -17.02
N ASP A 29 -0.34 -19.74 -17.21
CA ASP A 29 0.01 -20.80 -16.28
C ASP A 29 1.52 -20.97 -16.08
N LEU A 30 2.34 -20.44 -16.98
CA LEU A 30 3.80 -20.42 -16.89
C LEU A 30 4.37 -19.09 -16.36
N ASP A 31 3.53 -18.10 -16.12
CA ASP A 31 3.96 -16.78 -15.70
C ASP A 31 3.78 -16.56 -14.19
N THR A 32 4.61 -15.68 -13.64
CA THR A 32 4.54 -15.20 -12.26
C THR A 32 4.37 -13.68 -12.26
N PRO A 33 3.91 -13.06 -11.15
CA PRO A 33 3.86 -11.60 -11.07
C PRO A 33 5.22 -10.93 -11.37
N VAL A 34 6.31 -11.57 -10.97
CA VAL A 34 7.68 -11.10 -11.26
C VAL A 34 8.00 -11.17 -12.75
N SER A 35 7.69 -12.31 -13.41
CA SER A 35 7.94 -12.46 -14.86
C SER A 35 7.10 -11.46 -15.66
N LEU A 36 5.83 -11.27 -15.29
CA LEU A 36 4.94 -10.31 -15.94
C LEU A 36 5.46 -8.87 -15.77
N MET A 37 5.85 -8.48 -14.55
CA MET A 37 6.42 -7.15 -14.30
C MET A 37 7.65 -6.89 -15.17
N LEU A 38 8.59 -7.86 -15.26
CA LEU A 38 9.80 -7.72 -16.06
C LEU A 38 9.50 -7.70 -17.57
N LYS A 39 8.60 -8.56 -18.07
CA LYS A 39 8.24 -8.59 -19.50
C LYS A 39 7.50 -7.31 -19.94
N LEU A 40 6.56 -6.83 -19.12
CA LEU A 40 5.69 -5.72 -19.46
C LEU A 40 6.33 -4.35 -19.27
N THR A 41 7.17 -4.21 -18.24
CA THR A 41 7.67 -2.89 -17.84
C THR A 41 9.21 -2.78 -17.92
N GLY A 42 9.94 -3.90 -17.80
CA GLY A 42 11.40 -3.84 -17.66
C GLY A 42 11.86 -2.99 -16.47
N ALA A 43 11.04 -2.89 -15.42
CA ALA A 43 11.23 -2.00 -14.28
C ALA A 43 11.22 -0.49 -14.64
N ALA A 44 10.51 -0.11 -15.70
CA ALA A 44 10.36 1.28 -16.12
C ALA A 44 9.74 2.15 -15.01
N GLU A 45 9.97 3.45 -15.12
CA GLU A 45 9.35 4.45 -14.25
C GLU A 45 7.81 4.47 -14.40
N ASN A 46 7.14 4.91 -13.34
CA ASN A 46 5.69 5.02 -13.27
C ASN A 46 4.97 3.69 -13.57
N ALA A 47 5.56 2.60 -13.05
CA ALA A 47 4.99 1.27 -13.09
C ALA A 47 4.96 0.66 -11.69
N PHE A 48 4.04 -0.29 -11.49
CA PHE A 48 3.88 -0.94 -10.19
C PHE A 48 3.45 -2.39 -10.31
N VAL A 49 3.65 -3.16 -9.25
CA VAL A 49 3.00 -4.43 -8.99
C VAL A 49 2.38 -4.42 -7.60
N LEU A 50 1.12 -4.85 -7.51
CA LEU A 50 0.42 -5.19 -6.27
C LEU A 50 0.09 -6.67 -6.30
N GLU A 51 0.38 -7.39 -5.23
CA GLU A 51 0.00 -8.80 -5.12
C GLU A 51 -0.32 -9.18 -3.69
N SER A 52 -1.10 -10.22 -3.52
CA SER A 52 -1.27 -10.90 -2.25
C SER A 52 -0.63 -12.28 -2.35
N VAL A 53 0.27 -12.61 -1.43
CA VAL A 53 1.04 -13.87 -1.47
C VAL A 53 0.51 -14.89 -0.46
N THR A 54 -0.32 -14.44 0.48
CA THR A 54 -0.88 -15.28 1.55
C THR A 54 -2.39 -15.22 1.56
N GLY A 55 -3.06 -16.36 1.84
CA GLY A 55 -4.51 -16.39 2.06
C GLY A 55 -5.32 -17.29 1.13
N GLY A 56 -4.68 -18.14 0.31
CA GLY A 56 -5.35 -19.14 -0.50
C GLY A 56 -6.25 -18.59 -1.62
N GLU A 57 -7.32 -19.34 -1.98
CA GLU A 57 -8.18 -19.02 -3.13
C GLU A 57 -8.99 -17.71 -2.98
N VAL A 58 -9.18 -17.22 -1.76
CA VAL A 58 -10.00 -16.03 -1.48
C VAL A 58 -9.14 -14.78 -1.32
N ARG A 59 -7.99 -14.91 -0.66
CA ARG A 59 -6.98 -13.84 -0.52
C ARG A 59 -5.74 -14.30 -1.28
N GLY A 60 -5.14 -13.45 -2.08
CA GLY A 60 -3.96 -13.84 -2.86
C GLY A 60 -4.25 -14.34 -4.25
N ARG A 61 -5.48 -14.15 -4.73
CA ARG A 61 -5.89 -14.59 -6.05
C ARG A 61 -5.32 -13.76 -7.17
N TYR A 62 -5.32 -12.43 -6.99
CA TYR A 62 -4.97 -11.50 -8.06
C TYR A 62 -3.62 -10.82 -7.79
N SER A 63 -2.82 -10.70 -8.87
CA SER A 63 -1.68 -9.82 -8.93
C SER A 63 -1.89 -8.79 -10.04
N ILE A 64 -1.64 -7.52 -9.75
CA ILE A 64 -1.96 -6.40 -10.61
C ILE A 64 -0.68 -5.68 -10.99
N ILE A 65 -0.41 -5.53 -12.29
CA ILE A 65 0.69 -4.74 -12.83
C ILE A 65 0.10 -3.57 -13.60
N GLY A 66 0.44 -2.34 -13.20
CA GLY A 66 0.05 -1.13 -13.92
C GLY A 66 1.25 -0.43 -14.53
N MET A 67 1.05 0.18 -15.71
CA MET A 67 2.12 0.82 -16.46
C MET A 67 1.64 1.94 -17.37
N LYS A 68 2.62 2.76 -17.81
CA LYS A 68 2.41 3.82 -18.82
C LYS A 68 1.23 4.72 -18.45
N PRO A 69 1.23 5.37 -17.26
CA PRO A 69 0.11 6.18 -16.82
C PRO A 69 -0.16 7.30 -17.81
N ASP A 70 -1.44 7.62 -18.01
CA ASP A 70 -1.87 8.80 -18.75
C ASP A 70 -2.04 10.01 -17.83
N LEU A 71 -2.14 9.76 -16.51
CA LEU A 71 -2.26 10.76 -15.48
C LEU A 71 -1.43 10.37 -14.25
N ILE A 72 -0.71 11.37 -13.70
CA ILE A 72 -0.04 11.27 -12.39
C ILE A 72 -0.48 12.47 -11.56
N TRP A 73 -0.98 12.21 -10.37
CA TRP A 73 -1.27 13.24 -9.37
C TRP A 73 -0.28 13.18 -8.22
N LYS A 74 0.16 14.35 -7.74
CA LYS A 74 1.05 14.50 -6.58
C LYS A 74 0.49 15.53 -5.62
N CYS A 75 0.71 15.29 -4.32
CA CYS A 75 0.40 16.23 -3.24
C CYS A 75 1.65 16.51 -2.42
N GLN A 76 1.84 17.78 -2.02
CA GLN A 76 2.88 18.23 -1.12
C GLN A 76 2.31 19.32 -0.21
N GLY A 77 2.17 19.01 1.09
CA GLY A 77 1.48 19.90 2.02
C GLY A 77 0.06 20.21 1.54
N GLU A 78 -0.28 21.49 1.49
CA GLU A 78 -1.60 21.98 1.06
C GLU A 78 -1.72 22.21 -0.45
N THR A 79 -0.76 21.72 -1.25
CA THR A 79 -0.74 21.92 -2.70
C THR A 79 -0.77 20.58 -3.44
N SER A 80 -1.36 20.58 -4.63
CA SER A 80 -1.34 19.43 -5.52
C SER A 80 -1.05 19.83 -6.96
N ALA A 81 -0.56 18.86 -7.73
CA ALA A 81 -0.31 19.02 -9.14
C ALA A 81 -0.66 17.75 -9.91
N VAL A 82 -1.08 17.90 -11.14
CA VAL A 82 -1.43 16.80 -12.03
C VAL A 82 -0.63 16.87 -13.32
N ASN A 83 -0.12 15.72 -13.76
CA ASN A 83 0.46 15.54 -15.08
C ASN A 83 -0.52 14.69 -15.92
N ARG A 84 -1.18 15.32 -16.91
CA ARG A 84 -2.12 14.66 -17.85
C ARG A 84 -1.43 14.22 -19.15
N SER A 85 -0.13 14.45 -19.23
CA SER A 85 0.72 14.05 -20.36
C SER A 85 1.78 13.02 -19.96
N ALA A 86 1.62 12.37 -18.82
CA ALA A 86 2.60 11.49 -18.20
C ALA A 86 3.09 10.34 -19.12
N ARG A 87 2.30 9.98 -20.12
CA ARG A 87 2.67 9.00 -21.13
C ARG A 87 3.81 9.48 -22.05
N TYR A 88 3.98 10.79 -22.20
CA TYR A 88 4.89 11.43 -23.15
C TYR A 88 5.96 12.27 -22.46
N ASP A 89 5.62 12.85 -21.30
CA ASP A 89 6.49 13.74 -20.53
C ASP A 89 6.23 13.53 -19.03
N ASN A 90 7.21 12.98 -18.35
CA ASN A 90 7.12 12.66 -16.92
C ASN A 90 7.09 13.91 -16.03
N ASP A 91 7.51 15.08 -16.54
CA ASP A 91 7.69 16.29 -15.77
C ASP A 91 6.65 17.39 -16.05
N ALA A 92 5.68 17.12 -16.95
CA ALA A 92 4.65 18.08 -17.36
C ALA A 92 3.56 18.31 -16.30
N PHE A 93 3.95 18.53 -15.05
CA PHE A 93 3.02 18.79 -13.95
C PHE A 93 2.43 20.19 -14.03
N GLN A 94 1.11 20.27 -13.88
CA GLN A 94 0.36 21.52 -13.76
C GLN A 94 -0.20 21.64 -12.34
N PRO A 95 -0.03 22.78 -11.67
CA PRO A 95 -0.66 23.01 -10.36
C PRO A 95 -2.18 22.84 -10.47
N MET A 96 -2.79 22.28 -9.42
CA MET A 96 -4.24 22.25 -9.25
C MET A 96 -4.63 23.28 -8.20
N ASP A 97 -5.69 24.04 -8.49
CA ASP A 97 -6.23 25.02 -7.54
C ASP A 97 -7.07 24.32 -6.46
N GLY A 98 -7.13 24.91 -5.28
CA GLY A 98 -7.99 24.45 -4.18
C GLY A 98 -7.37 23.40 -3.29
N ASN A 99 -8.24 22.69 -2.56
CA ASN A 99 -7.83 21.66 -1.60
C ASN A 99 -7.35 20.40 -2.33
N PRO A 100 -6.17 19.82 -1.99
CA PRO A 100 -5.68 18.60 -2.60
C PRO A 100 -6.66 17.40 -2.54
N LEU A 101 -7.46 17.30 -1.48
CA LEU A 101 -8.43 16.22 -1.34
C LEU A 101 -9.62 16.37 -2.30
N ASP A 102 -10.07 17.60 -2.55
CA ASP A 102 -11.11 17.86 -3.53
C ASP A 102 -10.59 17.58 -4.94
N ALA A 103 -9.34 18.00 -5.22
CA ALA A 103 -8.67 17.69 -6.47
C ALA A 103 -8.55 16.16 -6.71
N LEU A 104 -8.17 15.40 -5.69
CA LEU A 104 -8.10 13.93 -5.80
C LEU A 104 -9.50 13.32 -5.98
N ARG A 105 -10.53 13.83 -5.29
CA ARG A 105 -11.92 13.39 -5.42
C ARG A 105 -12.44 13.58 -6.84
N ASP A 106 -12.13 14.73 -7.44
CA ASP A 106 -12.47 15.02 -8.83
C ASP A 106 -11.79 14.05 -9.80
N LEU A 107 -10.51 13.72 -9.57
CA LEU A 107 -9.78 12.74 -10.39
C LEU A 107 -10.31 11.31 -10.23
N ILE A 108 -10.73 10.92 -9.04
CA ILE A 108 -11.42 9.64 -8.81
C ILE A 108 -12.75 9.62 -9.56
N ALA A 109 -13.53 10.70 -9.48
CA ALA A 109 -14.82 10.82 -10.20
C ALA A 109 -14.63 10.82 -11.72
N GLU A 110 -13.64 11.54 -12.23
CA GLU A 110 -13.25 11.56 -13.66
C GLU A 110 -12.87 10.16 -14.16
N SER A 111 -12.31 9.34 -13.29
CA SER A 111 -11.78 7.99 -13.62
C SER A 111 -12.82 6.87 -13.44
N LYS A 112 -14.11 7.20 -13.30
CA LYS A 112 -15.16 6.18 -13.15
C LYS A 112 -15.42 5.41 -14.44
N ILE A 113 -15.56 4.09 -14.30
CA ILE A 113 -15.95 3.15 -15.35
C ILE A 113 -16.89 2.11 -14.73
N ASP A 114 -17.94 1.77 -15.44
CA ASP A 114 -18.76 0.61 -15.11
C ASP A 114 -18.00 -0.67 -15.50
N LEU A 115 -17.28 -1.22 -14.53
CA LEU A 115 -16.46 -2.42 -14.74
C LEU A 115 -17.36 -3.65 -14.90
N PRO A 116 -17.09 -4.52 -15.89
CA PRO A 116 -17.75 -5.82 -15.97
C PRO A 116 -17.58 -6.66 -14.71
N ASP A 117 -18.63 -7.39 -14.29
CA ASP A 117 -18.66 -8.22 -13.09
C ASP A 117 -17.57 -9.32 -13.06
N ASP A 118 -17.09 -9.73 -14.23
CA ASP A 118 -16.07 -10.76 -14.39
C ASP A 118 -14.63 -10.23 -14.34
N LEU A 119 -14.45 -8.91 -14.13
CA LEU A 119 -13.17 -8.27 -13.87
C LEU A 119 -13.03 -7.89 -12.40
N PRO A 120 -11.82 -8.02 -11.83
CA PRO A 120 -11.57 -7.52 -10.48
C PRO A 120 -11.61 -5.99 -10.46
N GLN A 121 -12.00 -5.41 -9.33
CA GLN A 121 -12.11 -3.96 -9.15
C GLN A 121 -10.78 -3.23 -9.42
N ALA A 122 -9.66 -3.87 -9.21
CA ALA A 122 -8.34 -3.35 -9.52
C ALA A 122 -7.96 -3.38 -11.02
N ALA A 123 -8.92 -3.65 -11.93
CA ALA A 123 -8.67 -3.65 -13.38
C ALA A 123 -8.47 -2.23 -13.96
N ALA A 124 -8.95 -1.20 -13.29
CA ALA A 124 -8.75 0.21 -13.65
C ALA A 124 -8.93 1.10 -12.41
N GLY A 125 -8.29 2.28 -12.38
CA GLY A 125 -8.40 3.24 -11.29
C GLY A 125 -7.14 4.06 -11.09
N LEU A 126 -7.01 4.61 -9.88
CA LEU A 126 -5.84 5.35 -9.40
C LEU A 126 -5.09 4.49 -8.39
N PHE A 127 -3.77 4.32 -8.58
CA PHE A 127 -2.92 3.44 -7.79
C PHE A 127 -1.73 4.21 -7.24
N GLY A 128 -1.40 4.00 -5.96
CA GLY A 128 -0.27 4.71 -5.36
C GLY A 128 -0.28 4.68 -3.86
N TYR A 129 0.15 5.79 -3.27
CA TYR A 129 0.14 5.96 -1.82
C TYR A 129 -0.34 7.35 -1.41
N LEU A 130 -0.95 7.40 -0.21
CA LEU A 130 -1.13 8.61 0.58
C LEU A 130 -0.33 8.40 1.87
N GLY A 131 0.77 9.16 2.03
CA GLY A 131 1.68 9.05 3.16
C GLY A 131 1.07 9.54 4.47
N TYR A 132 1.76 9.27 5.59
CA TYR A 132 1.32 9.66 6.92
C TYR A 132 0.98 11.14 7.03
N ASP A 133 1.83 11.99 6.46
CA ASP A 133 1.70 13.44 6.58
C ASP A 133 0.47 14.03 5.85
N THR A 134 -0.21 13.24 4.98
CA THR A 134 -1.50 13.65 4.39
C THR A 134 -2.61 13.81 5.43
N VAL A 135 -2.46 13.23 6.64
CA VAL A 135 -3.41 13.46 7.75
C VAL A 135 -3.55 14.94 8.11
N ARG A 136 -2.52 15.76 7.84
CA ARG A 136 -2.54 17.22 8.08
C ARG A 136 -3.54 17.98 7.21
N LEU A 137 -4.04 17.34 6.14
CA LEU A 137 -5.11 17.87 5.31
C LEU A 137 -6.50 17.79 5.98
N VAL A 138 -6.64 16.94 7.01
CA VAL A 138 -7.92 16.71 7.71
C VAL A 138 -7.85 16.93 9.22
N GLU A 139 -6.66 16.87 9.83
CA GLU A 139 -6.46 17.07 11.25
C GLU A 139 -5.43 18.17 11.51
N HIS A 140 -5.70 19.01 12.50
CA HIS A 140 -4.78 20.10 12.85
C HIS A 140 -3.65 19.58 13.75
N LEU A 141 -2.48 19.39 13.16
CA LEU A 141 -1.27 18.89 13.84
C LEU A 141 -0.13 19.90 13.71
N PRO A 142 0.83 19.91 14.66
CA PRO A 142 2.08 20.66 14.48
C PRO A 142 2.80 20.23 13.20
N ASP A 143 3.47 21.15 12.53
CA ASP A 143 4.26 20.90 11.31
C ASP A 143 5.67 21.48 11.47
N VAL A 144 6.40 20.99 12.48
CA VAL A 144 7.70 21.53 12.89
C VAL A 144 8.87 20.65 12.47
N ASN A 145 8.61 19.37 12.16
CA ASN A 145 9.66 18.41 11.85
C ASN A 145 10.19 18.58 10.42
N PRO A 146 11.52 18.46 10.22
CA PRO A 146 12.11 18.50 8.88
C PRO A 146 11.69 17.24 8.06
N ASP A 147 11.66 17.42 6.75
CA ASP A 147 11.48 16.36 5.77
C ASP A 147 12.77 16.13 4.95
N PRO A 148 13.72 15.33 5.44
CA PRO A 148 14.98 15.10 4.74
C PRO A 148 14.83 14.23 3.48
N LEU A 149 13.73 13.48 3.33
CA LEU A 149 13.50 12.67 2.14
C LEU A 149 12.97 13.51 0.98
N GLY A 150 12.22 14.58 1.26
CA GLY A 150 11.64 15.46 0.25
C GLY A 150 10.78 14.71 -0.75
N LEU A 151 10.00 13.71 -0.26
CA LEU A 151 9.06 12.96 -1.09
C LEU A 151 7.72 13.67 -1.15
N PRO A 152 6.96 13.55 -2.24
CA PRO A 152 5.56 13.93 -2.21
C PRO A 152 4.81 13.24 -1.07
N ASP A 153 3.93 13.96 -0.38
CA ASP A 153 3.09 13.37 0.66
C ASP A 153 2.13 12.31 0.11
N ALA A 154 1.75 12.45 -1.16
CA ALA A 154 0.97 11.44 -1.88
C ALA A 154 1.33 11.43 -3.37
N VAL A 155 1.24 10.24 -3.99
CA VAL A 155 1.33 10.06 -5.44
C VAL A 155 0.30 9.03 -5.87
N MET A 156 -0.50 9.36 -6.90
CA MET A 156 -1.45 8.46 -7.52
C MET A 156 -1.22 8.40 -9.04
N LEU A 157 -1.09 7.18 -9.56
CA LEU A 157 -0.92 6.87 -10.98
C LEU A 157 -2.24 6.38 -11.57
N ARG A 158 -2.64 6.87 -12.74
CA ARG A 158 -3.72 6.29 -13.54
C ARG A 158 -3.11 5.54 -14.72
N PRO A 159 -2.93 4.21 -14.61
CA PRO A 159 -2.28 3.43 -15.67
C PRO A 159 -3.15 3.38 -16.92
N SER A 160 -2.52 3.49 -18.09
CA SER A 160 -3.20 3.29 -19.38
C SER A 160 -3.26 1.81 -19.80
N VAL A 161 -2.50 0.95 -19.10
CA VAL A 161 -2.55 -0.51 -19.24
C VAL A 161 -2.42 -1.14 -17.85
N VAL A 162 -3.33 -2.07 -17.57
CA VAL A 162 -3.30 -2.92 -16.37
C VAL A 162 -3.31 -4.38 -16.79
N ALA A 163 -2.37 -5.17 -16.27
CA ALA A 163 -2.38 -6.62 -16.40
C ALA A 163 -2.75 -7.25 -15.06
N VAL A 164 -3.80 -8.07 -15.06
CA VAL A 164 -4.29 -8.76 -13.86
C VAL A 164 -4.06 -10.26 -14.03
N LEU A 165 -3.17 -10.81 -13.25
CA LEU A 165 -2.93 -12.26 -13.17
C LEU A 165 -3.91 -12.87 -12.16
N ASP A 166 -4.74 -13.80 -12.59
CA ASP A 166 -5.55 -14.66 -11.75
C ASP A 166 -4.76 -15.97 -11.47
N GLY A 167 -4.13 -16.02 -10.30
CA GLY A 167 -3.30 -17.18 -9.92
C GLY A 167 -4.08 -18.48 -9.72
N VAL A 168 -5.41 -18.42 -9.55
CA VAL A 168 -6.27 -19.60 -9.43
C VAL A 168 -6.61 -20.16 -10.80
N LYS A 169 -6.91 -19.28 -11.77
CA LYS A 169 -7.26 -19.69 -13.13
C LYS A 169 -6.04 -19.91 -14.04
N GLY A 170 -4.86 -19.38 -13.66
CA GLY A 170 -3.69 -19.36 -14.54
C GLY A 170 -3.92 -18.48 -15.79
N GLU A 171 -4.63 -17.37 -15.62
CA GLU A 171 -4.98 -16.46 -16.72
C GLU A 171 -4.46 -15.04 -16.42
N VAL A 172 -4.01 -14.35 -17.44
CA VAL A 172 -3.76 -12.91 -17.38
C VAL A 172 -4.81 -12.16 -18.21
N THR A 173 -5.43 -11.15 -17.60
CA THR A 173 -6.31 -10.21 -18.29
C THR A 173 -5.54 -8.91 -18.50
N VAL A 174 -5.37 -8.49 -19.75
CA VAL A 174 -4.77 -7.21 -20.12
C VAL A 174 -5.88 -6.22 -20.42
N VAL A 175 -5.91 -5.12 -19.68
CA VAL A 175 -6.97 -4.09 -19.72
C VAL A 175 -6.36 -2.76 -20.12
N SER A 176 -7.05 -2.01 -21.01
CA SER A 176 -6.75 -0.62 -21.32
C SER A 176 -8.00 0.24 -21.18
N PRO A 177 -8.02 1.19 -20.21
CA PRO A 177 -9.08 2.18 -20.11
C PRO A 177 -9.08 3.15 -21.29
N ALA A 178 -10.27 3.65 -21.63
CA ALA A 178 -10.50 4.69 -22.62
C ALA A 178 -11.40 5.77 -22.00
N TRP A 179 -10.82 6.93 -21.78
CA TRP A 179 -11.47 8.07 -21.15
C TRP A 179 -12.16 8.93 -22.21
N VAL A 180 -13.36 9.38 -21.92
CA VAL A 180 -14.09 10.31 -22.79
C VAL A 180 -13.40 11.68 -22.70
N ASN A 181 -12.90 12.15 -23.84
CA ASN A 181 -12.26 13.45 -23.99
C ASN A 181 -12.91 14.23 -25.12
N ASP A 182 -12.94 15.56 -25.00
CA ASP A 182 -13.48 16.44 -26.02
C ASP A 182 -12.79 16.23 -27.38
N GLY A 183 -13.60 16.02 -28.41
CA GLY A 183 -13.15 15.87 -29.80
C GLY A 183 -12.59 14.49 -30.18
N GLN A 184 -12.53 13.53 -29.26
CA GLN A 184 -12.13 12.15 -29.60
C GLN A 184 -13.33 11.30 -30.00
N SER A 185 -13.30 10.68 -31.20
CA SER A 185 -14.33 9.73 -31.63
C SER A 185 -14.18 8.37 -30.94
N ALA A 186 -15.29 7.65 -30.72
CA ALA A 186 -15.27 6.28 -30.20
C ALA A 186 -14.36 5.36 -31.01
N ARG A 187 -14.27 5.52 -32.33
CA ARG A 187 -13.39 4.74 -33.21
C ARG A 187 -11.91 4.97 -32.86
N ALA A 188 -11.50 6.23 -32.64
CA ALA A 188 -10.12 6.55 -32.29
C ALA A 188 -9.79 6.05 -30.87
N ALA A 189 -10.69 6.24 -29.91
CA ALA A 189 -10.52 5.76 -28.53
C ALA A 189 -10.39 4.23 -28.48
N TYR A 190 -11.29 3.51 -29.16
CA TYR A 190 -11.21 2.05 -29.25
C TYR A 190 -9.93 1.55 -29.89
N ALA A 191 -9.53 2.14 -31.02
CA ALA A 191 -8.32 1.75 -31.75
C ALA A 191 -7.07 1.94 -30.87
N GLN A 192 -6.97 3.07 -30.15
CA GLN A 192 -5.86 3.33 -29.23
C GLN A 192 -5.83 2.36 -28.04
N ALA A 193 -6.98 2.07 -27.44
CA ALA A 193 -7.07 1.11 -26.33
C ALA A 193 -6.72 -0.31 -26.82
N ALA A 194 -7.23 -0.71 -27.99
CA ALA A 194 -6.92 -1.99 -28.63
C ALA A 194 -5.41 -2.12 -28.93
N GLU A 195 -4.78 -1.08 -29.47
CA GLU A 195 -3.35 -1.05 -29.73
C GLU A 195 -2.53 -1.26 -28.46
N ARG A 196 -2.89 -0.56 -27.35
CA ARG A 196 -2.20 -0.71 -26.07
C ARG A 196 -2.30 -2.15 -25.51
N VAL A 197 -3.49 -2.76 -25.62
CA VAL A 197 -3.69 -4.16 -25.23
C VAL A 197 -2.83 -5.08 -26.07
N MET A 198 -2.80 -4.89 -27.41
CA MET A 198 -2.02 -5.73 -28.32
C MET A 198 -0.53 -5.56 -28.12
N ASP A 199 -0.05 -4.35 -27.80
CA ASP A 199 1.35 -4.10 -27.47
C ASP A 199 1.74 -4.85 -26.20
N ALA A 200 0.93 -4.78 -25.14
CA ALA A 200 1.18 -5.51 -23.92
C ALA A 200 1.18 -7.02 -24.14
N VAL A 201 0.27 -7.54 -24.96
CA VAL A 201 0.28 -8.97 -25.32
C VAL A 201 1.57 -9.36 -26.04
N ARG A 202 2.05 -8.54 -27.00
CA ARG A 202 3.34 -8.80 -27.66
C ARG A 202 4.51 -8.77 -26.67
N ASP A 203 4.48 -7.86 -25.68
CA ASP A 203 5.50 -7.81 -24.63
C ASP A 203 5.47 -9.07 -23.74
N LEU A 204 4.29 -9.63 -23.45
CA LEU A 204 4.14 -10.90 -22.72
C LEU A 204 4.72 -12.11 -23.46
N GLU A 205 4.65 -12.12 -24.79
CA GLU A 205 5.19 -13.19 -25.64
C GLU A 205 6.71 -13.15 -25.78
N ARG A 206 7.35 -12.05 -25.38
CA ARG A 206 8.83 -11.92 -25.45
C ARG A 206 9.51 -12.84 -24.43
N ALA A 207 10.75 -13.21 -24.79
CA ALA A 207 11.62 -13.85 -23.82
C ALA A 207 11.89 -12.94 -22.62
N MET A 208 12.12 -13.52 -21.46
CA MET A 208 12.49 -12.77 -20.26
C MET A 208 13.67 -11.83 -20.56
N PRO A 209 13.57 -10.53 -20.20
CA PRO A 209 14.71 -9.63 -20.29
C PRO A 209 15.86 -10.19 -19.45
N ARG A 210 17.03 -10.30 -20.03
CA ARG A 210 18.25 -10.59 -19.25
C ARG A 210 18.73 -9.26 -18.67
N GLU A 211 18.65 -9.13 -17.36
CA GLU A 211 19.33 -8.04 -16.67
C GLU A 211 20.84 -8.27 -16.78
N THR A 212 21.50 -7.56 -17.71
CA THR A 212 22.95 -7.66 -17.98
C THR A 212 23.77 -6.68 -17.16
N ARG A 213 23.26 -6.15 -16.06
CA ARG A 213 24.11 -5.38 -15.15
C ARG A 213 25.02 -6.35 -14.41
N ASP A 214 26.30 -6.31 -14.79
CA ASP A 214 27.38 -6.83 -13.98
C ASP A 214 27.53 -5.91 -12.77
N LEU A 215 26.76 -6.19 -11.73
CA LEU A 215 26.74 -5.37 -10.51
C LEU A 215 27.93 -5.66 -9.61
N GLY A 216 28.93 -6.42 -10.09
CA GLY A 216 30.05 -6.80 -9.25
C GLY A 216 29.58 -7.37 -7.90
N GLU A 217 30.49 -7.68 -7.01
CA GLU A 217 30.18 -8.07 -5.61
C GLU A 217 29.75 -6.87 -4.74
N ALA A 218 28.94 -5.92 -5.28
CA ALA A 218 28.40 -4.80 -4.52
C ALA A 218 27.42 -5.33 -3.48
N SER A 219 27.96 -5.87 -2.40
CA SER A 219 27.19 -6.21 -1.19
C SER A 219 26.74 -4.92 -0.53
N VAL A 220 25.59 -4.97 0.11
CA VAL A 220 25.18 -3.97 1.09
C VAL A 220 26.22 -4.05 2.23
N SER A 221 27.19 -3.12 2.22
CA SER A 221 28.38 -3.22 3.07
C SER A 221 28.32 -2.39 4.34
N ASP A 222 27.42 -1.40 4.37
CA ASP A 222 27.38 -0.45 5.48
C ASP A 222 26.30 -0.85 6.51
N GLU A 223 26.61 -0.69 7.79
CA GLU A 223 25.60 -0.83 8.82
C GLU A 223 24.53 0.27 8.68
N PRO A 224 23.23 -0.08 8.82
CA PRO A 224 22.17 0.91 8.79
C PRO A 224 22.32 1.96 9.88
N VAL A 225 22.20 3.24 9.51
CA VAL A 225 22.26 4.37 10.43
C VAL A 225 20.85 4.81 10.80
N SER A 226 20.52 4.81 12.10
CA SER A 226 19.23 5.32 12.59
C SER A 226 19.25 6.84 12.70
N ASN A 227 18.08 7.48 12.45
CA ASN A 227 17.84 8.88 12.77
C ASN A 227 17.70 9.18 14.28
N PHE A 228 17.65 8.13 15.11
CA PHE A 228 17.76 8.20 16.56
C PHE A 228 19.09 7.62 17.03
N THR A 229 19.71 8.21 18.05
CA THR A 229 20.66 7.45 18.88
C THR A 229 19.89 6.47 19.76
N HIS A 230 20.54 5.38 20.17
CA HIS A 230 19.91 4.41 21.09
C HIS A 230 19.35 5.12 22.34
N GLN A 231 20.17 5.97 22.99
CA GLN A 231 19.77 6.69 24.20
C GLN A 231 18.58 7.63 23.96
N ALA A 232 18.57 8.37 22.84
CA ALA A 232 17.47 9.29 22.51
C ALA A 232 16.15 8.54 22.28
N TYR A 233 16.18 7.33 21.69
CA TYR A 233 14.97 6.52 21.54
C TYR A 233 14.44 6.03 22.89
N LEU A 234 15.32 5.59 23.82
CA LEU A 234 14.91 5.21 25.18
C LEU A 234 14.25 6.39 25.91
N GLU A 235 14.82 7.59 25.80
CA GLU A 235 14.26 8.83 26.38
C GLU A 235 12.90 9.17 25.77
N ALA A 236 12.72 8.99 24.46
CA ALA A 236 11.43 9.19 23.80
C ALA A 236 10.36 8.20 24.31
N VAL A 237 10.73 6.93 24.56
CA VAL A 237 9.82 5.94 25.15
C VAL A 237 9.44 6.33 26.59
N GLU A 238 10.40 6.77 27.43
CA GLU A 238 10.08 7.23 28.79
C GLU A 238 9.16 8.46 28.77
N LYS A 239 9.41 9.42 27.89
CA LYS A 239 8.55 10.59 27.72
C LYS A 239 7.13 10.19 27.26
N ALA A 240 7.00 9.21 26.37
CA ALA A 240 5.72 8.64 25.98
C ALA A 240 4.98 8.03 27.18
N ARG A 241 5.68 7.30 28.05
CA ARG A 241 5.11 6.74 29.30
C ARG A 241 4.66 7.83 30.27
N ASP A 242 5.34 8.97 30.32
CA ASP A 242 4.92 10.10 31.17
C ASP A 242 3.60 10.70 30.67
N TYR A 243 3.35 10.79 29.35
CA TYR A 243 2.06 11.17 28.81
C TYR A 243 0.95 10.16 29.14
N ILE A 244 1.27 8.86 29.14
CA ILE A 244 0.33 7.81 29.55
C ILE A 244 0.00 7.94 31.06
N ARG A 245 1.01 8.15 31.91
CA ARG A 245 0.82 8.36 33.35
C ARG A 245 0.03 9.62 33.66
N ALA A 246 0.18 10.66 32.85
CA ALA A 246 -0.59 11.90 32.97
C ALA A 246 -2.06 11.74 32.51
N GLY A 247 -2.40 10.64 31.81
CA GLY A 247 -3.74 10.37 31.31
C GLY A 247 -4.04 11.02 29.95
N ASP A 248 -3.03 11.51 29.23
CA ASP A 248 -3.17 12.12 27.91
C ASP A 248 -3.55 11.09 26.84
N ILE A 249 -2.97 9.89 26.94
CA ILE A 249 -3.13 8.79 25.98
C ILE A 249 -3.10 7.44 26.70
N PHE A 250 -3.58 6.39 26.03
CA PHE A 250 -3.44 5.00 26.47
C PHE A 250 -2.26 4.31 25.82
N GLN A 251 -1.98 4.69 24.55
CA GLN A 251 -0.92 4.13 23.72
C GLN A 251 -0.42 5.18 22.72
N VAL A 252 0.88 5.13 22.42
CA VAL A 252 1.49 5.85 21.31
C VAL A 252 2.55 4.97 20.64
N VAL A 253 2.72 5.12 19.31
CA VAL A 253 3.63 4.30 18.53
C VAL A 253 4.75 5.18 17.94
N PRO A 254 5.79 5.53 18.72
CA PRO A 254 6.97 6.20 18.17
C PRO A 254 7.74 5.27 17.25
N SER A 255 8.37 5.85 16.22
CA SER A 255 9.13 5.10 15.22
C SER A 255 10.52 5.70 15.02
N GLN A 256 11.43 4.88 14.51
CA GLN A 256 12.74 5.32 14.04
C GLN A 256 12.97 4.87 12.60
N ARG A 257 13.78 5.63 11.86
CA ARG A 257 14.11 5.36 10.46
C ARG A 257 15.60 5.09 10.31
N TRP A 258 15.92 4.02 9.60
CA TRP A 258 17.29 3.69 9.22
C TRP A 258 17.54 4.02 7.77
N SER A 259 18.74 4.48 7.47
CA SER A 259 19.27 4.67 6.12
C SER A 259 20.46 3.77 5.90
N GLN A 260 20.60 3.23 4.68
CA GLN A 260 21.68 2.34 4.27
C GLN A 260 21.93 2.47 2.78
N THR A 261 23.20 2.41 2.35
CA THR A 261 23.53 2.37 0.92
C THR A 261 22.93 1.12 0.26
N PHE A 262 22.26 1.31 -0.86
CA PHE A 262 21.60 0.24 -1.62
C PHE A 262 21.87 0.41 -3.14
N PRO A 263 22.97 -0.16 -3.66
CA PRO A 263 23.35 0.00 -5.06
C PRO A 263 22.60 -0.92 -6.02
N GLN A 264 21.83 -1.89 -5.49
CA GLN A 264 21.11 -2.87 -6.29
C GLN A 264 19.88 -2.25 -6.99
N PRO A 265 19.41 -2.83 -8.12
CA PRO A 265 18.13 -2.43 -8.69
C PRO A 265 17.01 -2.56 -7.66
N PRO A 266 16.17 -1.53 -7.45
CA PRO A 266 15.14 -1.56 -6.40
C PRO A 266 14.16 -2.74 -6.52
N PHE A 267 13.88 -3.22 -7.73
CA PHE A 267 13.03 -4.40 -7.94
C PHE A 267 13.64 -5.69 -7.39
N SER A 268 14.97 -5.77 -7.25
CA SER A 268 15.64 -6.91 -6.61
C SER A 268 15.28 -7.04 -5.13
N LEU A 269 15.09 -5.90 -4.44
CA LEU A 269 14.61 -5.87 -3.05
C LEU A 269 13.19 -6.44 -2.94
N TYR A 270 12.28 -6.04 -3.85
CA TYR A 270 10.94 -6.60 -3.90
C TYR A 270 10.96 -8.12 -4.09
N ARG A 271 11.77 -8.63 -5.03
CA ARG A 271 11.91 -10.06 -5.30
C ARG A 271 12.43 -10.83 -4.10
N SER A 272 13.42 -10.28 -3.39
CA SER A 272 13.93 -10.85 -2.15
C SER A 272 12.88 -10.84 -1.05
N LEU A 273 12.24 -9.69 -0.82
CA LEU A 273 11.22 -9.52 0.22
C LEU A 273 10.03 -10.47 0.02
N ARG A 274 9.60 -10.65 -1.23
CA ARG A 274 8.54 -11.59 -1.61
C ARG A 274 8.84 -13.04 -1.20
N ARG A 275 10.11 -13.44 -1.22
CA ARG A 275 10.55 -14.78 -0.81
C ARG A 275 10.74 -14.93 0.69
N THR A 276 11.30 -13.90 1.31
CA THR A 276 11.71 -13.96 2.72
C THR A 276 10.60 -13.60 3.68
N ASN A 277 9.66 -12.75 3.26
CA ASN A 277 8.55 -12.26 4.09
C ASN A 277 7.24 -12.10 3.29
N PRO A 278 6.68 -13.19 2.75
CA PRO A 278 5.41 -13.13 2.04
C PRO A 278 4.31 -12.58 2.96
N SER A 279 3.51 -11.65 2.45
CA SER A 279 2.49 -10.92 3.21
C SER A 279 1.20 -10.76 2.38
N PRO A 280 0.05 -10.49 3.04
CA PRO A 280 -1.22 -10.28 2.34
C PRO A 280 -1.19 -9.12 1.32
N PHE A 281 -0.36 -8.11 1.57
CA PHE A 281 -0.22 -6.94 0.69
C PHE A 281 1.25 -6.74 0.36
N MET A 282 1.66 -7.24 -0.80
CA MET A 282 2.97 -7.01 -1.37
C MET A 282 2.88 -5.94 -2.44
N PHE A 283 3.79 -4.98 -2.43
CA PHE A 283 3.78 -3.92 -3.42
C PHE A 283 5.17 -3.43 -3.79
N TYR A 284 5.29 -3.03 -5.04
CA TYR A 284 6.41 -2.29 -5.59
C TYR A 284 5.86 -1.17 -6.47
N PHE A 285 6.22 0.06 -6.18
CA PHE A 285 5.97 1.21 -7.03
C PHE A 285 7.30 1.84 -7.43
N ASN A 286 7.47 2.10 -8.72
CA ASN A 286 8.56 2.91 -9.24
C ASN A 286 7.99 4.26 -9.70
N PHE A 287 8.21 5.31 -8.93
CA PHE A 287 7.75 6.67 -9.24
C PHE A 287 8.81 7.50 -10.00
N GLY A 288 9.84 6.86 -10.55
CA GLY A 288 10.96 7.52 -11.21
C GLY A 288 12.06 7.90 -10.22
N GLY A 289 11.99 9.05 -9.59
CA GLY A 289 13.01 9.53 -8.66
C GLY A 289 13.12 8.72 -7.35
N PHE A 290 12.17 7.87 -7.02
CA PHE A 290 12.17 6.99 -5.85
C PHE A 290 11.25 5.77 -6.05
N GLN A 291 11.46 4.75 -5.22
CA GLN A 291 10.64 3.54 -5.21
C GLN A 291 10.08 3.28 -3.82
N VAL A 292 8.84 2.76 -3.77
CA VAL A 292 8.17 2.32 -2.54
C VAL A 292 7.94 0.81 -2.62
N ILE A 293 8.47 0.07 -1.65
CA ILE A 293 8.55 -1.39 -1.68
C ILE A 293 8.09 -1.92 -0.33
N GLY A 294 7.09 -2.79 -0.30
CA GLY A 294 6.58 -3.24 0.99
C GLY A 294 5.93 -4.61 0.99
N ALA A 295 5.79 -5.13 2.21
CA ALA A 295 5.16 -6.39 2.57
C ALA A 295 4.25 -6.16 3.79
N SER A 296 3.13 -5.47 3.59
CA SER A 296 2.22 -5.10 4.67
C SER A 296 1.35 -6.28 5.10
N PRO A 297 1.20 -6.51 6.41
CA PRO A 297 0.31 -7.53 6.91
C PRO A 297 -1.13 -7.05 7.07
N GLU A 298 -1.41 -5.73 7.01
CA GLU A 298 -2.60 -5.13 7.58
C GLU A 298 -3.32 -4.21 6.61
N ILE A 299 -4.65 -4.36 6.52
CA ILE A 299 -5.53 -3.42 5.82
C ILE A 299 -5.58 -2.12 6.62
N LEU A 300 -5.42 -0.98 5.94
CA LEU A 300 -5.76 0.31 6.54
C LEU A 300 -7.27 0.53 6.52
N VAL A 301 -7.84 0.62 5.33
CA VAL A 301 -9.29 0.72 5.10
C VAL A 301 -9.61 0.08 3.75
N ARG A 302 -10.72 -0.61 3.69
CA ARG A 302 -11.30 -1.15 2.47
C ARG A 302 -12.73 -0.67 2.29
N VAL A 303 -13.11 -0.36 1.07
CA VAL A 303 -14.50 -0.09 0.67
C VAL A 303 -14.81 -0.98 -0.51
N PHE A 304 -15.78 -1.89 -0.34
CA PHE A 304 -16.30 -2.73 -1.41
C PHE A 304 -17.82 -2.60 -1.47
N GLY A 305 -18.33 -2.26 -2.65
CA GLY A 305 -19.72 -1.85 -2.81
C GLY A 305 -19.99 -0.60 -1.98
N ASN A 306 -20.78 -0.73 -0.92
CA ASN A 306 -21.07 0.37 0.01
C ASN A 306 -20.60 0.04 1.44
N GLU A 307 -19.82 -1.01 1.63
CA GLU A 307 -19.35 -1.46 2.93
C GLU A 307 -17.91 -1.01 3.18
N VAL A 308 -17.71 -0.28 4.30
CA VAL A 308 -16.40 0.07 4.82
C VAL A 308 -15.93 -1.03 5.77
N THR A 309 -14.69 -1.45 5.64
CA THR A 309 -14.07 -2.46 6.47
C THR A 309 -12.76 -1.96 7.06
N ILE A 310 -12.58 -2.13 8.38
CA ILE A 310 -11.30 -1.99 9.08
C ILE A 310 -11.04 -3.30 9.83
N ARG A 311 -9.78 -3.76 9.79
CA ARG A 311 -9.42 -5.05 10.35
C ARG A 311 -8.23 -4.92 11.29
N PRO A 312 -8.46 -4.56 12.57
CA PRO A 312 -7.39 -4.44 13.55
C PRO A 312 -6.72 -5.80 13.82
N ILE A 313 -5.39 -5.74 13.91
CA ILE A 313 -4.53 -6.90 14.18
C ILE A 313 -3.66 -6.52 15.38
N ALA A 314 -3.68 -7.33 16.43
CA ALA A 314 -2.80 -7.18 17.59
C ALA A 314 -2.51 -8.55 18.21
N GLY A 315 -1.59 -8.55 19.19
CA GLY A 315 -1.15 -9.80 19.80
C GLY A 315 -0.35 -10.68 18.85
N THR A 316 0.75 -11.22 19.31
CA THR A 316 1.63 -12.01 18.45
C THR A 316 2.21 -13.19 19.21
N ARG A 317 2.17 -14.38 18.58
CA ARG A 317 2.97 -15.55 18.98
C ARG A 317 3.66 -16.14 17.74
N PRO A 318 4.84 -16.73 17.91
CA PRO A 318 5.48 -17.49 16.83
C PRO A 318 4.64 -18.70 16.45
N ARG A 319 4.90 -19.27 15.28
CA ARG A 319 4.32 -20.56 14.89
C ARG A 319 5.00 -21.70 15.65
N GLY A 320 4.23 -22.70 16.04
CA GLY A 320 4.74 -23.92 16.63
C GLY A 320 5.46 -24.80 15.60
N ALA A 321 6.46 -25.56 16.03
CA ALA A 321 7.14 -26.54 15.18
C ALA A 321 6.26 -27.76 14.87
N THR A 322 5.26 -28.01 15.71
CA THR A 322 4.25 -29.08 15.53
C THR A 322 2.84 -28.49 15.63
N PRO A 323 1.80 -29.18 15.08
CA PRO A 323 0.41 -28.76 15.24
C PRO A 323 -0.06 -28.68 16.70
N GLU A 324 0.49 -29.48 17.59
CA GLU A 324 0.21 -29.47 19.03
C GLU A 324 0.78 -28.21 19.69
N GLU A 325 2.02 -27.87 19.39
CA GLU A 325 2.70 -26.67 19.88
C GLU A 325 2.02 -25.41 19.32
N ASP A 326 1.61 -25.42 18.06
CA ASP A 326 0.89 -24.30 17.41
C ASP A 326 -0.45 -24.03 18.13
N ARG A 327 -1.20 -25.08 18.51
CA ARG A 327 -2.43 -24.96 19.31
C ARG A 327 -2.15 -24.47 20.74
N ALA A 328 -1.04 -24.88 21.34
CA ALA A 328 -0.67 -24.44 22.68
C ALA A 328 -0.34 -22.94 22.69
N LEU A 329 0.40 -22.45 21.67
CA LEU A 329 0.71 -21.03 21.50
C LEU A 329 -0.53 -20.19 21.21
N GLU A 330 -1.50 -20.70 20.44
CA GLU A 330 -2.80 -20.05 20.26
C GLU A 330 -3.56 -19.91 21.57
N ALA A 331 -3.63 -20.98 22.37
CA ALA A 331 -4.30 -20.98 23.66
C ALA A 331 -3.60 -19.99 24.64
N ASP A 332 -2.26 -19.93 24.62
CA ASP A 332 -1.47 -18.96 25.39
C ASP A 332 -1.78 -17.53 24.97
N LEU A 333 -1.83 -17.26 23.66
CA LEU A 333 -2.17 -15.94 23.12
C LEU A 333 -3.56 -15.47 23.56
N LEU A 334 -4.56 -16.37 23.48
CA LEU A 334 -5.95 -16.05 23.88
C LEU A 334 -6.16 -16.02 25.40
N ALA A 335 -5.20 -16.49 26.19
CA ALA A 335 -5.23 -16.38 27.66
C ALA A 335 -4.51 -15.14 28.16
N ASP A 336 -3.71 -14.46 27.35
CA ASP A 336 -2.93 -13.30 27.71
C ASP A 336 -3.81 -12.05 27.84
N GLN A 337 -4.04 -11.62 29.08
CA GLN A 337 -4.93 -10.49 29.40
C GLN A 337 -4.40 -9.16 28.83
N LYS A 338 -3.09 -8.99 28.70
CA LYS A 338 -2.48 -7.78 28.13
C LYS A 338 -2.76 -7.70 26.63
N GLU A 339 -2.51 -8.79 25.90
CA GLU A 339 -2.76 -8.87 24.46
C GLU A 339 -4.26 -8.69 24.15
N LEU A 340 -5.15 -9.28 24.95
CA LEU A 340 -6.59 -9.12 24.81
C LEU A 340 -7.04 -7.66 25.08
N ALA A 341 -6.49 -7.00 26.08
CA ALA A 341 -6.81 -5.60 26.40
C ALA A 341 -6.33 -4.65 25.29
N GLU A 342 -5.13 -4.86 24.77
CA GLU A 342 -4.62 -4.10 23.62
C GLU A 342 -5.49 -4.30 22.38
N HIS A 343 -5.84 -5.56 22.09
CA HIS A 343 -6.69 -5.86 20.94
C HIS A 343 -8.09 -5.24 21.08
N LEU A 344 -8.69 -5.27 22.28
CA LEU A 344 -9.98 -4.62 22.56
C LEU A 344 -9.91 -3.10 22.29
N MET A 345 -8.83 -2.45 22.71
CA MET A 345 -8.60 -1.02 22.46
C MET A 345 -8.56 -0.73 20.95
N LEU A 346 -7.84 -1.55 20.17
CA LEU A 346 -7.77 -1.39 18.72
C LEU A 346 -9.08 -1.73 18.01
N LEU A 347 -9.84 -2.69 18.52
CA LEU A 347 -11.19 -3.01 18.03
C LEU A 347 -12.14 -1.80 18.24
N ASP A 348 -12.12 -1.20 19.43
CA ASP A 348 -12.95 -0.02 19.73
C ASP A 348 -12.51 1.19 18.88
N LEU A 349 -11.21 1.37 18.64
CA LEU A 349 -10.71 2.40 17.73
C LEU A 349 -11.21 2.15 16.29
N GLY A 350 -11.16 0.92 15.80
CA GLY A 350 -11.69 0.55 14.49
C GLY A 350 -13.20 0.79 14.37
N ARG A 351 -13.97 0.52 15.43
CA ARG A 351 -15.40 0.85 15.50
C ARG A 351 -15.65 2.35 15.44
N ASN A 352 -14.84 3.15 16.12
CA ASN A 352 -14.90 4.61 16.07
C ASN A 352 -14.55 5.12 14.66
N ASP A 353 -13.50 4.62 14.05
CA ASP A 353 -13.04 5.03 12.73
C ASP A 353 -14.11 4.74 11.65
N VAL A 354 -14.66 3.51 11.63
CA VAL A 354 -15.78 3.16 10.73
C VAL A 354 -17.00 4.05 11.04
N GLY A 355 -17.28 4.32 12.33
CA GLY A 355 -18.40 5.13 12.77
C GLY A 355 -18.40 6.57 12.27
N ARG A 356 -17.21 7.13 11.96
CA ARG A 356 -17.07 8.50 11.41
C ARG A 356 -17.68 8.66 10.01
N VAL A 357 -17.80 7.57 9.26
CA VAL A 357 -18.26 7.59 7.86
C VAL A 357 -19.42 6.64 7.59
N ALA A 358 -19.75 5.77 8.52
CA ALA A 358 -20.82 4.82 8.36
C ALA A 358 -22.19 5.42 8.72
N LYS A 359 -23.22 4.87 8.10
CA LYS A 359 -24.62 5.13 8.44
C LYS A 359 -24.89 4.69 9.89
N ILE A 360 -25.58 5.53 10.64
CA ILE A 360 -25.90 5.28 12.06
C ILE A 360 -26.58 3.92 12.22
N GLY A 361 -26.07 3.11 13.17
CA GLY A 361 -26.62 1.79 13.52
C GLY A 361 -26.14 0.64 12.61
N THR A 362 -25.22 0.88 11.65
CA THR A 362 -24.69 -0.17 10.76
C THR A 362 -23.32 -0.68 11.19
N VAL A 363 -22.61 0.05 12.07
CA VAL A 363 -21.30 -0.37 12.56
C VAL A 363 -21.42 -1.61 13.43
N ARG A 364 -20.73 -2.67 13.04
CA ARG A 364 -20.72 -3.92 13.81
C ARG A 364 -19.42 -4.68 13.59
N PRO A 365 -18.91 -5.40 14.58
CA PRO A 365 -17.91 -6.41 14.34
C PRO A 365 -18.57 -7.61 13.64
N THR A 366 -17.86 -8.23 12.70
CA THR A 366 -18.27 -9.47 12.02
C THR A 366 -17.42 -10.66 12.44
N GLU A 367 -16.22 -10.38 12.91
CA GLU A 367 -15.30 -11.33 13.53
C GLU A 367 -14.67 -10.66 14.74
N GLU A 368 -14.57 -11.34 15.86
CA GLU A 368 -13.98 -10.81 17.09
C GLU A 368 -13.01 -11.82 17.69
N PHE A 369 -11.79 -11.35 18.00
CA PHE A 369 -10.75 -12.12 18.69
C PHE A 369 -10.45 -13.48 18.06
N ILE A 370 -10.50 -13.58 16.72
CA ILE A 370 -10.08 -14.79 16.01
C ILE A 370 -8.57 -14.84 15.87
N VAL A 371 -7.98 -16.04 15.88
CA VAL A 371 -6.54 -16.21 15.62
C VAL A 371 -6.31 -16.53 14.16
N GLU A 372 -5.59 -15.65 13.45
CA GLU A 372 -5.09 -15.90 12.11
C GLU A 372 -3.63 -16.34 12.14
N ARG A 373 -3.34 -17.39 11.36
CA ARG A 373 -2.01 -17.96 11.23
C ARG A 373 -1.35 -17.48 9.93
N TYR A 374 -0.18 -16.89 10.07
CA TYR A 374 0.68 -16.49 8.97
C TYR A 374 1.88 -17.46 8.88
N SER A 375 2.81 -17.22 7.96
CA SER A 375 3.96 -18.11 7.73
C SER A 375 4.86 -18.28 8.97
N HIS A 376 5.07 -17.23 9.75
CA HIS A 376 6.03 -17.23 10.88
C HIS A 376 5.40 -16.87 12.22
N VAL A 377 4.22 -16.28 12.22
CA VAL A 377 3.53 -15.79 13.41
C VAL A 377 2.04 -16.06 13.32
N MET A 378 1.34 -15.97 14.46
CA MET A 378 -0.11 -15.88 14.55
C MET A 378 -0.49 -14.59 15.28
N HIS A 379 -1.65 -14.04 14.94
CA HIS A 379 -2.17 -12.79 15.52
C HIS A 379 -3.63 -12.95 15.93
N ILE A 380 -4.05 -12.15 16.91
CA ILE A 380 -5.47 -11.90 17.18
C ILE A 380 -5.97 -10.89 16.16
N VAL A 381 -7.09 -11.18 15.53
CA VAL A 381 -7.71 -10.35 14.49
C VAL A 381 -9.19 -10.17 14.80
N SER A 382 -9.68 -8.97 14.53
CA SER A 382 -11.12 -8.67 14.50
C SER A 382 -11.46 -7.98 13.18
N ASN A 383 -12.73 -7.99 12.80
CA ASN A 383 -13.20 -7.34 11.59
C ASN A 383 -14.40 -6.44 11.92
N VAL A 384 -14.30 -5.16 11.58
CA VAL A 384 -15.35 -4.17 11.79
C VAL A 384 -15.84 -3.69 10.43
N VAL A 385 -17.16 -3.70 10.25
CA VAL A 385 -17.80 -3.22 9.03
C VAL A 385 -18.85 -2.15 9.34
N GLY A 386 -19.15 -1.34 8.32
CA GLY A 386 -20.24 -0.38 8.35
C GLY A 386 -20.66 0.01 6.93
N GLU A 387 -21.92 0.34 6.73
CA GLU A 387 -22.43 0.87 5.47
C GLU A 387 -22.08 2.35 5.34
N LEU A 388 -21.46 2.78 4.22
CA LEU A 388 -21.15 4.20 3.96
C LEU A 388 -22.42 5.06 4.10
N ALA A 389 -22.30 6.18 4.79
CA ALA A 389 -23.39 7.14 4.93
C ALA A 389 -23.63 7.86 3.60
N PRO A 390 -24.88 8.31 3.33
CA PRO A 390 -25.16 9.13 2.16
C PRO A 390 -24.26 10.37 2.09
N GLY A 391 -23.65 10.62 0.92
CA GLY A 391 -22.74 11.74 0.69
C GLY A 391 -21.30 11.50 1.16
N LYS A 392 -20.99 10.31 1.66
CA LYS A 392 -19.63 9.86 1.95
C LYS A 392 -19.09 8.99 0.82
N ASP A 393 -17.79 9.04 0.59
CA ASP A 393 -17.11 8.30 -0.46
C ASP A 393 -15.89 7.50 0.10
N ALA A 394 -15.19 6.81 -0.79
CA ALA A 394 -14.02 6.01 -0.43
C ALA A 394 -12.88 6.87 0.15
N LEU A 395 -12.73 8.13 -0.30
CA LEU A 395 -11.72 9.04 0.24
C LEU A 395 -12.06 9.49 1.66
N ASP A 396 -13.34 9.74 1.96
CA ASP A 396 -13.80 9.99 3.33
C ASP A 396 -13.51 8.78 4.24
N ALA A 397 -13.76 7.55 3.73
CA ALA A 397 -13.48 6.32 4.47
C ALA A 397 -11.97 6.16 4.74
N PHE A 398 -11.13 6.46 3.77
CA PHE A 398 -9.67 6.45 3.93
C PHE A 398 -9.24 7.34 5.10
N PHE A 399 -9.65 8.61 5.10
CA PHE A 399 -9.25 9.56 6.15
C PHE A 399 -9.93 9.32 7.51
N ALA A 400 -11.04 8.59 7.55
CA ALA A 400 -11.62 8.16 8.82
C ALA A 400 -10.73 7.14 9.53
N GLY A 401 -10.13 6.20 8.79
CA GLY A 401 -9.23 5.18 9.35
C GLY A 401 -7.77 5.62 9.46
N MET A 402 -7.34 6.63 8.69
CA MET A 402 -5.96 7.07 8.64
C MET A 402 -5.60 8.09 9.74
N PRO A 403 -4.37 7.96 10.35
CA PRO A 403 -3.55 6.76 10.34
C PRO A 403 -4.16 5.66 11.21
N ALA A 404 -3.78 4.40 10.94
CA ALA A 404 -4.23 3.29 11.77
C ALA A 404 -3.74 3.43 13.22
N GLY A 405 -4.53 2.92 14.17
CA GLY A 405 -4.15 2.93 15.59
C GLY A 405 -2.85 2.18 15.88
N THR A 406 -2.60 1.11 15.13
CA THR A 406 -1.39 0.27 15.22
C THR A 406 -0.09 1.01 14.85
N VAL A 407 -0.17 2.19 14.23
CA VAL A 407 0.97 3.05 13.88
C VAL A 407 0.88 4.46 14.47
N SER A 408 -0.19 4.78 15.19
CA SER A 408 -0.38 6.09 15.84
C SER A 408 -0.59 5.97 17.35
N GLY A 409 -1.74 5.51 17.78
CA GLY A 409 -2.09 5.32 19.18
C GLY A 409 -3.51 5.76 19.50
N ALA A 410 -3.84 5.82 20.79
CA ALA A 410 -5.18 6.12 21.29
C ALA A 410 -5.11 7.04 22.52
N PRO A 411 -5.90 8.15 22.55
CA PRO A 411 -6.71 8.76 21.48
C PRO A 411 -5.87 9.24 20.30
N LYS A 412 -6.36 9.03 19.07
CA LYS A 412 -5.60 9.17 17.82
C LYS A 412 -4.93 10.53 17.65
N VAL A 413 -5.67 11.63 17.75
CA VAL A 413 -5.15 12.99 17.50
C VAL A 413 -4.05 13.35 18.51
N ARG A 414 -4.26 13.06 19.80
CA ARG A 414 -3.25 13.33 20.83
C ARG A 414 -2.00 12.47 20.64
N ALA A 415 -2.15 11.21 20.29
CA ALA A 415 -1.03 10.33 19.96
C ALA A 415 -0.21 10.89 18.79
N MET A 416 -0.85 11.39 17.72
CA MET A 416 -0.16 12.02 16.58
C MET A 416 0.61 13.29 16.99
N GLN A 417 0.05 14.13 17.86
CA GLN A 417 0.76 15.30 18.40
C GLN A 417 2.03 14.90 19.17
N ILE A 418 1.93 13.84 19.98
CA ILE A 418 3.06 13.31 20.74
C ILE A 418 4.12 12.69 19.80
N ILE A 419 3.70 12.00 18.75
CA ILE A 419 4.60 11.49 17.72
C ILE A 419 5.39 12.62 17.08
N ASP A 420 4.74 13.70 16.70
CA ASP A 420 5.37 14.89 16.11
C ASP A 420 6.40 15.54 17.06
N GLU A 421 6.16 15.47 18.37
CA GLU A 421 7.08 15.96 19.39
C GLU A 421 8.26 15.03 19.63
N LEU A 422 8.05 13.73 19.56
CA LEU A 422 9.07 12.73 19.91
C LEU A 422 9.99 12.38 18.74
N GLU A 423 9.45 12.33 17.51
CA GLU A 423 10.22 11.94 16.33
C GLU A 423 11.01 13.12 15.77
N PRO A 424 12.27 12.92 15.31
CA PRO A 424 13.12 14.00 14.84
C PRO A 424 12.78 14.47 13.41
N GLU A 425 11.95 13.73 12.67
CA GLU A 425 11.69 13.93 11.23
C GLU A 425 10.28 13.50 10.85
N LYS A 426 9.75 14.06 9.75
CA LYS A 426 8.48 13.58 9.15
C LYS A 426 8.55 12.11 8.76
N ARG A 427 7.41 11.43 8.88
CA ARG A 427 7.29 9.99 8.56
C ARG A 427 7.25 9.71 7.07
N GLY A 428 6.70 10.63 6.27
CA GLY A 428 6.51 10.44 4.84
C GLY A 428 5.58 9.24 4.55
N VAL A 429 6.08 8.23 3.82
CA VAL A 429 5.28 7.05 3.42
C VAL A 429 4.89 6.17 4.60
N TYR A 430 5.77 6.01 5.61
CA TYR A 430 5.56 5.10 6.74
C TYR A 430 4.29 5.44 7.54
N GLY A 431 3.42 4.45 7.75
CA GLY A 431 2.15 4.62 8.48
C GLY A 431 1.02 5.25 7.67
N GLY A 432 1.27 5.60 6.42
CA GLY A 432 0.25 5.99 5.45
C GLY A 432 -0.47 4.79 4.81
N GLY A 433 -1.22 5.02 3.74
CA GLY A 433 -1.93 4.01 2.96
C GLY A 433 -1.29 3.77 1.60
N VAL A 434 -1.20 2.50 1.18
CA VAL A 434 -0.74 2.08 -0.15
C VAL A 434 -1.80 1.18 -0.78
N GLY A 435 -2.17 1.44 -2.03
CA GLY A 435 -3.18 0.64 -2.70
C GLY A 435 -3.83 1.34 -3.88
N TYR A 436 -5.15 1.29 -3.97
CA TYR A 436 -5.86 1.86 -5.09
C TYR A 436 -7.28 2.36 -4.76
N PHE A 437 -7.72 3.35 -5.54
CA PHE A 437 -9.12 3.72 -5.75
C PHE A 437 -9.55 3.15 -7.09
N SER A 438 -10.50 2.21 -7.08
CA SER A 438 -11.02 1.56 -8.28
C SER A 438 -11.85 2.52 -9.14
N ALA A 439 -11.79 2.35 -10.45
CA ALA A 439 -12.70 2.99 -11.38
C ALA A 439 -14.18 2.61 -11.13
N GLY A 440 -14.45 1.45 -10.52
CA GLY A 440 -15.79 1.04 -10.10
C GLY A 440 -16.30 1.72 -8.82
N GLY A 441 -15.45 2.48 -8.11
CA GLY A 441 -15.82 3.17 -6.88
C GLY A 441 -15.34 2.48 -5.58
N ASP A 442 -14.81 1.29 -5.67
CA ASP A 442 -14.22 0.56 -4.54
C ASP A 442 -12.83 1.10 -4.19
N MET A 443 -12.34 0.75 -3.01
CA MET A 443 -11.00 1.10 -2.54
C MET A 443 -10.41 -0.05 -1.73
N ASP A 444 -9.11 -0.33 -1.93
CA ASP A 444 -8.36 -1.24 -1.08
C ASP A 444 -7.00 -0.63 -0.76
N MET A 445 -6.80 -0.25 0.52
CA MET A 445 -5.59 0.38 1.02
C MET A 445 -5.02 -0.41 2.20
N CYS A 446 -3.76 -0.80 2.13
CA CYS A 446 -3.03 -1.36 3.26
C CYS A 446 -2.21 -0.28 3.97
N ILE A 447 -1.83 -0.54 5.22
CA ILE A 447 -0.93 0.35 5.97
C ILE A 447 0.48 0.22 5.38
N ALA A 448 1.18 1.33 5.18
CA ALA A 448 2.58 1.33 4.80
C ALA A 448 3.47 0.89 5.98
N LEU A 449 3.42 -0.41 6.29
CA LEU A 449 4.23 -1.11 7.28
C LEU A 449 5.18 -2.07 6.59
N ARG A 450 6.32 -2.36 7.22
CA ARG A 450 7.34 -3.22 6.61
C ARG A 450 7.61 -2.77 5.18
N THR A 451 7.77 -1.45 5.07
CA THR A 451 7.90 -0.70 3.82
C THR A 451 9.25 -0.03 3.79
N ALA A 452 9.88 -0.12 2.64
CA ALA A 452 11.12 0.56 2.33
C ALA A 452 10.87 1.64 1.27
N VAL A 453 11.63 2.71 1.36
CA VAL A 453 11.82 3.68 0.28
C VAL A 453 13.24 3.55 -0.25
N VAL A 454 13.41 3.48 -1.56
CA VAL A 454 14.72 3.57 -2.20
C VAL A 454 14.76 4.89 -2.96
N LYS A 455 15.74 5.73 -2.66
CA LYS A 455 15.98 7.02 -3.32
C LYS A 455 17.48 7.28 -3.36
N ASP A 456 17.98 7.72 -4.49
CA ASP A 456 19.41 8.08 -4.68
C ASP A 456 20.38 6.99 -4.17
N GLN A 457 20.11 5.72 -4.51
CA GLN A 457 20.86 4.54 -4.06
C GLN A 457 20.92 4.37 -2.54
N THR A 458 19.99 4.97 -1.82
CA THR A 458 19.84 4.82 -0.37
C THR A 458 18.51 4.14 -0.06
N LEU A 459 18.59 3.10 0.77
CA LEU A 459 17.45 2.39 1.32
C LEU A 459 17.06 3.00 2.65
N TYR A 460 15.79 3.40 2.78
CA TYR A 460 15.21 3.88 4.02
C TYR A 460 14.19 2.87 4.54
N ILE A 461 14.32 2.48 5.79
CA ILE A 461 13.44 1.53 6.47
C ILE A 461 12.93 2.20 7.75
N GLN A 462 11.62 2.17 8.01
CA GLN A 462 11.05 2.73 9.22
C GLN A 462 10.21 1.70 9.97
N ALA A 463 10.32 1.69 11.30
CA ALA A 463 9.54 0.81 12.16
C ALA A 463 9.30 1.46 13.52
N GLY A 464 8.14 1.21 14.11
CA GLY A 464 7.73 1.71 15.42
C GLY A 464 7.32 0.59 16.38
N GLY A 465 7.38 0.88 17.68
CA GLY A 465 6.91 0.06 18.79
C GLY A 465 5.75 0.72 19.52
N GLY A 466 4.78 -0.06 19.98
CA GLY A 466 3.61 0.42 20.71
C GLY A 466 3.89 0.62 22.19
N VAL A 467 4.09 1.85 22.63
CA VAL A 467 4.35 2.20 24.03
C VAL A 467 3.06 2.27 24.83
N VAL A 468 2.96 1.48 25.88
CA VAL A 468 1.88 1.45 26.88
C VAL A 468 2.44 1.68 28.28
N TYR A 469 1.58 1.71 29.30
CA TYR A 469 1.94 2.07 30.69
C TYR A 469 3.13 1.28 31.27
N ASP A 470 3.19 -0.01 31.02
CA ASP A 470 4.21 -0.94 31.55
C ASP A 470 5.31 -1.27 30.54
N SER A 471 5.38 -0.58 29.40
CA SER A 471 6.44 -0.77 28.41
C SER A 471 7.83 -0.55 29.02
N ASP A 472 8.77 -1.42 28.65
CA ASP A 472 10.19 -1.28 28.97
C ASP A 472 10.92 -0.62 27.78
N PRO A 473 11.61 0.52 27.97
CA PRO A 473 12.24 1.23 26.85
C PRO A 473 13.20 0.41 26.00
N GLN A 474 13.98 -0.47 26.65
CA GLN A 474 14.92 -1.33 25.93
C GLN A 474 14.17 -2.37 25.08
N SER A 475 13.08 -2.93 25.59
CA SER A 475 12.25 -3.90 24.88
C SER A 475 11.59 -3.26 23.66
N GLU A 476 11.05 -2.02 23.81
CA GLU A 476 10.44 -1.28 22.70
C GLU A 476 11.48 -0.92 21.60
N TYR A 477 12.69 -0.52 22.01
CA TYR A 477 13.79 -0.33 21.05
C TYR A 477 14.09 -1.62 20.28
N MET A 478 14.23 -2.75 20.98
CA MET A 478 14.48 -4.04 20.32
C MET A 478 13.34 -4.48 19.41
N GLU A 479 12.09 -4.13 19.74
CA GLU A 479 10.94 -4.42 18.90
C GLU A 479 11.06 -3.71 17.55
N THR A 480 11.46 -2.43 17.51
CA THR A 480 11.69 -1.72 16.24
C THR A 480 12.80 -2.36 15.40
N MET A 481 13.88 -2.83 16.06
CA MET A 481 14.96 -3.56 15.40
C MET A 481 14.44 -4.87 14.77
N HIS A 482 13.62 -5.63 15.49
CA HIS A 482 13.03 -6.86 14.99
C HIS A 482 12.07 -6.60 13.81
N LYS A 483 11.22 -5.57 13.91
CA LYS A 483 10.27 -5.19 12.85
C LYS A 483 10.97 -4.72 11.56
N SER A 484 12.12 -4.07 11.65
CA SER A 484 12.94 -3.68 10.50
C SER A 484 13.71 -4.87 9.89
N GLY A 485 13.94 -5.93 10.66
CA GLY A 485 14.82 -7.03 10.33
C GLY A 485 14.45 -7.80 9.05
N ALA A 486 13.16 -7.91 8.71
CA ALA A 486 12.74 -8.60 7.49
C ALA A 486 13.23 -7.87 6.23
N ILE A 487 13.08 -6.53 6.19
CA ILE A 487 13.54 -5.73 5.05
C ILE A 487 15.06 -5.68 4.99
N ARG A 488 15.73 -5.59 6.13
CA ARG A 488 17.20 -5.59 6.19
C ARG A 488 17.77 -6.90 5.62
N ARG A 489 17.26 -8.06 6.04
CA ARG A 489 17.65 -9.36 5.47
C ARG A 489 17.32 -9.46 3.97
N ALA A 490 16.17 -8.91 3.56
CA ALA A 490 15.82 -8.89 2.15
C ALA A 490 16.77 -8.01 1.33
N ALA A 491 17.26 -6.90 1.89
CA ALA A 491 18.25 -6.03 1.25
C ALA A 491 19.61 -6.73 1.08
N GLU A 492 20.07 -7.46 2.09
CA GLU A 492 21.29 -8.28 2.04
C GLU A 492 21.19 -9.37 0.95
N ASP A 493 20.03 -10.02 0.83
CA ASP A 493 19.77 -11.09 -0.15
C ASP A 493 19.46 -10.57 -1.57
N ALA A 494 19.17 -9.27 -1.71
CA ALA A 494 18.75 -8.66 -2.99
C ALA A 494 19.81 -8.77 -4.10
N ALA A 495 21.10 -8.82 -3.75
CA ALA A 495 22.19 -9.01 -4.71
C ALA A 495 22.03 -10.27 -5.56
N ARG A 496 21.40 -11.32 -5.02
CA ARG A 496 21.12 -12.58 -5.76
C ARG A 496 20.12 -12.41 -6.91
N PHE A 497 19.37 -11.30 -6.91
CA PHE A 497 18.36 -10.99 -7.92
C PHE A 497 18.76 -9.86 -8.86
N GLY A 498 19.89 -9.20 -8.62
CA GLY A 498 20.38 -8.07 -9.40
C GLY A 498 21.31 -8.44 -10.55
N GLY A 499 21.90 -9.65 -10.54
CA GLY A 499 22.76 -10.17 -11.60
C GLY A 499 22.20 -11.48 -12.15
N GLY A 500 22.03 -11.57 -13.46
CA GLY A 500 21.52 -12.77 -14.13
C GLY A 500 22.55 -13.92 -14.17
N ASN A 501 22.87 -14.50 -13.02
CA ASN A 501 23.55 -15.79 -12.91
C ASN A 501 22.87 -16.59 -11.79
N GLY A 502 22.00 -17.50 -12.21
CA GLY A 502 21.38 -18.54 -11.40
C GLY A 502 20.83 -19.59 -12.31
#